data_0cf50a676859ae8a9fd82bef97ea3e8a
#
_entry.id   0cf50a676859ae8a9fd82bef97ea3e8a
#
_cell.length_a   1.000
_cell.length_b   1.000
_cell.length_c   1.000
_cell.angle_alpha   90.00
_cell.angle_beta   90.00
_cell.angle_gamma   90.00
#
_symmetry.space_group_name_H-M   'P 1'
#
loop_
_entity.id
_entity.type
_entity.pdbx_description
1 polymer ?
#
loop_
_entity_poly.entity_id
_entity_poly.type
_entity_poly.pdbx_seq_one_letter_code
_entity_poly.pdbx_strand_id
1 'polypeptide(L)'
;MRIIIDKRERDLYQKCDEYLESYENKQNITLIEENLDIGDILIQTDDEKTLLIIERKSFQDLLASIKDGRYEEQSHRLIHTSKTHPHSIVYLLEGMFSQLSNQKDKKIIYSSITSLNCFKGFSIMRTSKIQETREWLILLTEKINRELEKGKVFYYS
;
A
#
# COMPACT_ATOMS: atom_id res chain seq x y z
N MET A 1 16.65 -0.45 -4.02
CA MET A 1 15.17 -0.22 -4.02
C MET A 1 14.82 0.97 -3.17
N ARG A 2 13.82 1.68 -3.54
CA ARG A 2 13.38 2.91 -2.89
C ARG A 2 11.96 2.74 -2.36
N ILE A 3 11.72 3.12 -1.11
CA ILE A 3 10.38 3.21 -0.54
C ILE A 3 10.11 4.70 -0.33
N ILE A 4 9.11 5.24 -1.03
CA ILE A 4 8.73 6.64 -0.93
C ILE A 4 7.43 6.71 -0.13
N ILE A 5 7.44 7.42 0.98
CA ILE A 5 6.26 7.55 1.86
C ILE A 5 5.81 9.01 1.83
N ASP A 6 4.51 9.21 1.62
CA ASP A 6 3.92 10.54 1.62
C ASP A 6 4.12 11.21 2.99
N LYS A 7 4.40 12.51 2.99
CA LYS A 7 4.60 13.28 4.23
C LYS A 7 3.41 13.23 5.19
N ARG A 8 2.20 12.98 4.68
CA ARG A 8 1.02 12.81 5.52
C ARG A 8 1.05 11.51 6.33
N GLU A 9 1.88 10.54 5.93
CA GLU A 9 2.06 9.27 6.61
C GLU A 9 3.29 9.29 7.54
N ARG A 10 3.40 10.34 8.34
CA ARG A 10 4.58 10.59 9.18
C ARG A 10 4.84 9.48 10.19
N ASP A 11 3.78 8.95 10.79
CA ASP A 11 3.88 7.86 11.77
C ASP A 11 4.42 6.59 11.12
N LEU A 12 3.97 6.27 9.92
CA LEU A 12 4.46 5.11 9.18
C LEU A 12 5.91 5.29 8.77
N TYR A 13 6.29 6.49 8.31
CA TYR A 13 7.67 6.78 7.97
C TYR A 13 8.60 6.52 9.17
N GLN A 14 8.24 7.04 10.34
CA GLN A 14 9.04 6.85 11.57
C GLN A 14 9.14 5.37 11.95
N LYS A 15 8.06 4.61 11.82
CA LYS A 15 8.06 3.17 12.13
C LYS A 15 8.95 2.40 11.17
N CYS A 16 8.93 2.74 9.89
CA CYS A 16 9.80 2.12 8.90
C CYS A 16 11.26 2.46 9.15
N ASP A 17 11.55 3.71 9.48
CA ASP A 17 12.90 4.16 9.77
C ASP A 17 13.50 3.41 10.97
N GLU A 18 12.74 3.30 12.06
CA GLU A 18 13.14 2.54 13.24
C GLU A 18 13.40 1.06 12.92
N TYR A 19 12.52 0.45 12.12
CA TYR A 19 12.68 -0.95 11.74
C TYR A 19 13.93 -1.17 10.89
N LEU A 20 14.19 -0.28 9.94
CA LEU A 20 15.36 -0.36 9.08
C LEU A 20 16.69 -0.25 9.86
N GLU A 21 16.71 0.53 10.93
CA GLU A 21 17.91 0.67 11.78
C GLU A 21 18.44 -0.68 12.27
N SER A 22 17.53 -1.62 12.54
CA SER A 22 17.87 -2.94 13.05
C SER A 22 17.84 -4.04 11.99
N TYR A 23 17.52 -3.69 10.73
CA TYR A 23 17.34 -4.68 9.68
C TYR A 23 18.67 -5.02 9.01
N GLU A 24 18.95 -6.32 8.82
CA GLU A 24 20.23 -6.81 8.30
C GLU A 24 20.56 -6.32 6.89
N ASN A 25 19.55 -6.23 6.02
CA ASN A 25 19.73 -5.85 4.62
C ASN A 25 19.32 -4.41 4.33
N LYS A 26 19.40 -3.54 5.32
CA LYS A 26 18.99 -2.14 5.20
C LYS A 26 19.70 -1.35 4.09
N GLN A 27 20.91 -1.76 3.74
CA GLN A 27 21.68 -1.10 2.69
C GLN A 27 21.05 -1.21 1.31
N ASN A 28 20.15 -2.17 1.10
CA ASN A 28 19.47 -2.39 -0.17
C ASN A 28 18.20 -1.55 -0.31
N ILE A 29 17.82 -0.84 0.74
CA ILE A 29 16.57 -0.08 0.80
C ILE A 29 16.85 1.36 1.19
N THR A 30 16.40 2.29 0.37
CA THR A 30 16.43 3.72 0.67
C THR A 30 15.02 4.17 1.01
N LEU A 31 14.85 4.74 2.21
CA LEU A 31 13.57 5.25 2.68
C LEU A 31 13.52 6.76 2.47
N ILE A 32 12.48 7.24 1.78
CA ILE A 32 12.35 8.64 1.36
C ILE A 32 10.98 9.15 1.77
N GLU A 33 10.92 10.40 2.22
CA GLU A 33 9.68 11.09 2.53
C GLU A 33 9.47 12.21 1.51
N GLU A 34 8.33 12.19 0.81
CA GLU A 34 7.99 13.18 -0.21
C GLU A 34 6.49 13.51 -0.17
N ASN A 35 6.12 14.61 -0.81
CA ASN A 35 4.72 14.89 -1.11
C ASN A 35 4.35 14.11 -2.37
N LEU A 36 3.42 13.17 -2.25
CA LEU A 36 2.97 12.36 -3.39
C LEU A 36 1.65 12.89 -3.92
N ASP A 37 1.58 13.00 -5.25
CA ASP A 37 0.33 13.40 -5.92
C ASP A 37 -0.69 12.28 -5.90
N ILE A 38 -0.23 11.03 -5.88
CA ILE A 38 -1.11 9.87 -5.91
C ILE A 38 -0.54 8.75 -5.06
N GLY A 39 -1.42 8.07 -4.32
CA GLY A 39 -1.02 6.99 -3.41
C GLY A 39 -0.38 7.53 -2.13
N ASP A 40 -0.11 6.64 -1.21
CA ASP A 40 0.50 6.95 0.08
C ASP A 40 1.94 6.46 0.16
N ILE A 41 2.25 5.38 -0.57
CA ILE A 41 3.58 4.79 -0.62
C ILE A 41 3.87 4.35 -2.04
N LEU A 42 5.09 4.60 -2.51
CA LEU A 42 5.58 4.08 -3.79
C LEU A 42 6.75 3.13 -3.52
N ILE A 43 6.79 2.03 -4.24
CA ILE A 43 7.96 1.14 -4.27
C ILE A 43 8.60 1.32 -5.64
N GLN A 44 9.87 1.72 -5.64
CA GLN A 44 10.59 2.06 -6.87
C GLN A 44 11.93 1.33 -6.95
N THR A 45 12.40 1.15 -8.18
CA THR A 45 13.79 0.75 -8.43
C THR A 45 14.72 1.93 -8.11
N ASP A 46 16.03 1.67 -8.07
CA ASP A 46 17.02 2.72 -7.78
C ASP A 46 17.04 3.82 -8.85
N ASP A 47 16.63 3.50 -10.08
CA ASP A 47 16.50 4.47 -11.16
C ASP A 47 15.10 5.12 -11.23
N GLU A 48 14.38 5.09 -10.12
CA GLU A 48 13.10 5.78 -9.90
C GLU A 48 11.94 5.27 -10.74
N LYS A 49 12.01 4.03 -11.22
CA LYS A 49 10.86 3.40 -11.88
C LYS A 49 9.89 2.90 -10.82
N THR A 50 8.65 3.37 -10.86
CA THR A 50 7.60 2.94 -9.92
C THR A 50 7.12 1.54 -10.30
N LEU A 51 7.22 0.61 -9.34
CA LEU A 51 6.73 -0.76 -9.48
C LEU A 51 5.37 -0.95 -8.83
N LEU A 52 5.15 -0.35 -7.66
CA LEU A 52 3.89 -0.44 -6.93
C LEU A 52 3.48 0.93 -6.42
N ILE A 53 2.18 1.18 -6.45
CA ILE A 53 1.54 2.29 -5.76
C ILE A 53 0.67 1.69 -4.67
N ILE A 54 0.86 2.13 -3.44
CA ILE A 54 0.12 1.60 -2.29
C ILE A 54 -0.76 2.70 -1.70
N GLU A 55 -2.05 2.40 -1.58
CA GLU A 55 -3.03 3.24 -0.90
C GLU A 55 -3.29 2.61 0.47
N ARG A 56 -2.89 3.30 1.54
CA ARG A 56 -3.10 2.82 2.91
C ARG A 56 -4.42 3.35 3.44
N LYS A 57 -5.28 2.44 3.89
CA LYS A 57 -6.62 2.79 4.35
C LYS A 57 -6.95 2.00 5.60
N SER A 58 -7.24 2.69 6.70
CA SER A 58 -7.80 2.02 7.87
C SER A 58 -9.22 1.56 7.58
N PHE A 59 -9.72 0.60 8.32
CA PHE A 59 -11.12 0.18 8.17
C PHE A 59 -12.08 1.35 8.41
N GLN A 60 -11.79 2.19 9.39
CA GLN A 60 -12.65 3.34 9.70
C GLN A 60 -12.64 4.37 8.56
N ASP A 61 -11.48 4.64 7.98
CA ASP A 61 -11.38 5.57 6.85
C ASP A 61 -12.06 5.00 5.61
N LEU A 62 -11.96 3.69 5.39
CA LEU A 62 -12.66 3.04 4.28
C LEU A 62 -14.17 3.18 4.43
N LEU A 63 -14.70 2.87 5.61
CA LEU A 63 -16.12 3.00 5.90
C LEU A 63 -16.59 4.45 5.72
N ALA A 64 -15.82 5.41 6.21
CA ALA A 64 -16.14 6.82 6.07
C ALA A 64 -16.14 7.26 4.59
N SER A 65 -15.15 6.83 3.81
CA SER A 65 -15.06 7.21 2.40
C SER A 65 -16.19 6.61 1.56
N ILE A 66 -16.65 5.41 1.90
CA ILE A 66 -17.82 4.79 1.25
C ILE A 66 -19.08 5.59 1.58
N LYS A 67 -19.25 5.95 2.84
CA LYS A 67 -20.42 6.65 3.33
C LYS A 67 -20.57 8.05 2.69
N ASP A 68 -19.45 8.77 2.50
CA ASP A 68 -19.48 10.12 1.96
C ASP A 68 -19.20 10.21 0.45
N GLY A 69 -19.09 9.07 -0.22
CA GLY A 69 -18.93 9.00 -1.68
C GLY A 69 -17.54 9.20 -2.23
N ARG A 70 -16.52 9.40 -1.38
CA ARG A 70 -15.13 9.59 -1.84
C ARG A 70 -14.49 8.31 -2.38
N TYR A 71 -14.99 7.16 -1.97
CA TYR A 71 -14.42 5.85 -2.31
C TYR A 71 -14.30 5.64 -3.83
N GLU A 72 -15.38 5.88 -4.57
CA GLU A 72 -15.38 5.68 -6.02
C GLU A 72 -14.46 6.68 -6.73
N GLU A 73 -14.48 7.93 -6.32
CA GLU A 73 -13.60 8.95 -6.88
C GLU A 73 -12.12 8.62 -6.65
N GLN A 74 -11.77 8.20 -5.45
CA GLN A 74 -10.38 7.87 -5.10
C GLN A 74 -9.86 6.69 -5.93
N SER A 75 -10.66 5.64 -6.08
CA SER A 75 -10.25 4.47 -6.87
C SER A 75 -10.16 4.80 -8.36
N HIS A 76 -11.09 5.59 -8.88
CA HIS A 76 -11.05 6.05 -10.27
C HIS A 76 -9.79 6.88 -10.55
N ARG A 77 -9.46 7.78 -9.65
CA ARG A 77 -8.27 8.63 -9.76
C ARG A 77 -6.98 7.81 -9.77
N LEU A 78 -6.89 6.79 -8.91
CA LEU A 78 -5.72 5.90 -8.86
C LEU A 78 -5.50 5.21 -10.21
N ILE A 79 -6.54 4.71 -10.84
CA ILE A 79 -6.45 4.03 -12.12
C ILE A 79 -6.05 5.00 -13.24
N HIS A 80 -6.77 6.12 -13.34
CA HIS A 80 -6.67 7.01 -14.51
C HIS A 80 -5.49 7.98 -14.43
N THR A 81 -5.17 8.48 -13.23
CA THR A 81 -4.09 9.45 -13.07
C THR A 81 -2.72 8.80 -13.03
N SER A 82 -2.61 7.64 -12.39
CA SER A 82 -1.32 6.96 -12.22
C SER A 82 -0.78 6.35 -13.51
N LYS A 83 -1.66 6.00 -14.46
CA LYS A 83 -1.32 5.27 -15.67
C LYS A 83 -0.65 3.93 -15.36
N THR A 84 -0.84 3.43 -14.16
CA THR A 84 -0.28 2.16 -13.69
C THR A 84 -1.35 1.07 -13.81
N HIS A 85 -0.94 -0.14 -14.18
CA HIS A 85 -1.88 -1.26 -14.25
C HIS A 85 -2.51 -1.48 -12.87
N PRO A 86 -3.84 -1.69 -12.78
CA PRO A 86 -4.52 -1.84 -11.49
C PRO A 86 -3.92 -2.90 -10.59
N HIS A 87 -3.41 -4.01 -11.16
CA HIS A 87 -2.76 -5.06 -10.37
C HIS A 87 -1.54 -4.54 -9.59
N SER A 88 -0.86 -3.53 -10.10
CA SER A 88 0.31 -2.91 -9.45
C SER A 88 -0.09 -1.79 -8.47
N ILE A 89 -1.38 -1.55 -8.30
CA ILE A 89 -1.92 -0.66 -7.28
C ILE A 89 -2.44 -1.53 -6.15
N VAL A 90 -1.88 -1.36 -4.95
CA VAL A 90 -2.23 -2.17 -3.78
C VAL A 90 -3.05 -1.32 -2.81
N TYR A 91 -4.25 -1.78 -2.50
CA TYR A 91 -5.01 -1.24 -1.37
C TYR A 91 -4.57 -2.00 -0.13
N LEU A 92 -3.90 -1.29 0.75
CA LEU A 92 -3.48 -1.81 2.05
C LEU A 92 -4.54 -1.44 3.07
N LEU A 93 -5.33 -2.43 3.46
CA LEU A 93 -6.41 -2.24 4.42
C LEU A 93 -5.94 -2.63 5.81
N GLU A 94 -5.74 -1.62 6.65
CA GLU A 94 -5.18 -1.77 7.98
C GLU A 94 -6.28 -1.79 9.04
N GLY A 95 -6.34 -2.87 9.83
CA GLY A 95 -7.32 -3.03 10.88
C GLY A 95 -7.68 -4.49 11.13
N MET A 96 -8.47 -4.73 12.17
CA MET A 96 -8.95 -6.06 12.52
C MET A 96 -10.48 -6.08 12.52
N PHE A 97 -11.06 -7.15 11.99
CA PHE A 97 -12.51 -7.31 12.01
C PHE A 97 -13.07 -7.35 13.44
N SER A 98 -12.26 -7.84 14.39
CA SER A 98 -12.65 -7.85 15.80
C SER A 98 -12.87 -6.46 16.40
N GLN A 99 -12.33 -5.42 15.74
CA GLN A 99 -12.50 -4.03 16.18
C GLN A 99 -13.78 -3.39 15.67
N LEU A 100 -14.48 -4.05 14.74
CA LEU A 100 -15.75 -3.56 14.21
C LEU A 100 -16.89 -3.94 15.14
N SER A 101 -17.71 -2.95 15.50
CA SER A 101 -18.77 -3.13 16.50
C SER A 101 -20.03 -3.79 15.97
N ASN A 102 -20.23 -3.85 14.64
CA ASN A 102 -21.45 -4.41 14.08
C ASN A 102 -21.21 -5.19 12.79
N GLN A 103 -22.13 -6.09 12.48
CA GLN A 103 -22.06 -6.95 11.30
C GLN A 103 -22.23 -6.18 9.98
N LYS A 104 -22.94 -5.07 10.01
CA LYS A 104 -23.14 -4.23 8.83
C LYS A 104 -21.82 -3.69 8.30
N ASP A 105 -21.00 -3.16 9.19
CA ASP A 105 -19.68 -2.63 8.82
C ASP A 105 -18.77 -3.73 8.28
N LYS A 106 -18.81 -4.90 8.88
CA LYS A 106 -18.05 -6.06 8.43
C LYS A 106 -18.43 -6.45 6.99
N LYS A 107 -19.73 -6.47 6.71
CA LYS A 107 -20.22 -6.76 5.35
C LYS A 107 -19.77 -5.71 4.33
N ILE A 108 -19.76 -4.44 4.73
CA ILE A 108 -19.31 -3.34 3.87
C ILE A 108 -17.83 -3.52 3.53
N ILE A 109 -17.00 -3.86 4.52
CA ILE A 109 -15.57 -4.11 4.28
C ILE A 109 -15.37 -5.26 3.30
N TYR A 110 -16.03 -6.40 3.51
CA TYR A 110 -15.93 -7.55 2.60
C TYR A 110 -16.40 -7.19 1.19
N SER A 111 -17.50 -6.46 1.07
CA SER A 111 -18.02 -6.00 -0.20
C SER A 111 -17.02 -5.11 -0.93
N SER A 112 -16.38 -4.22 -0.19
CA SER A 112 -15.36 -3.31 -0.75
C SER A 112 -14.14 -4.09 -1.25
N ILE A 113 -13.68 -5.07 -0.48
CA ILE A 113 -12.56 -5.92 -0.90
C ILE A 113 -12.90 -6.64 -2.20
N THR A 114 -14.10 -7.19 -2.29
CA THR A 114 -14.56 -7.86 -3.50
C THR A 114 -14.60 -6.91 -4.70
N SER A 115 -15.15 -5.72 -4.51
CA SER A 115 -15.21 -4.70 -5.56
C SER A 115 -13.81 -4.30 -6.04
N LEU A 116 -12.91 -4.00 -5.11
CA LEU A 116 -11.55 -3.59 -5.44
C LEU A 116 -10.79 -4.67 -6.18
N ASN A 117 -10.87 -5.90 -5.71
CA ASN A 117 -10.10 -7.00 -6.26
C ASN A 117 -10.73 -7.59 -7.52
N CYS A 118 -12.01 -7.96 -7.44
CA CYS A 118 -12.65 -8.74 -8.51
C CYS A 118 -13.13 -7.88 -9.68
N PHE A 119 -13.54 -6.66 -9.43
CA PHE A 119 -14.12 -5.79 -10.45
C PHE A 119 -13.21 -4.66 -10.90
N LYS A 120 -12.40 -4.10 -10.01
CA LYS A 120 -11.48 -3.01 -10.35
C LYS A 120 -10.06 -3.50 -10.64
N GLY A 121 -9.74 -4.71 -10.26
CA GLY A 121 -8.46 -5.35 -10.58
C GLY A 121 -7.31 -4.95 -9.69
N PHE A 122 -7.56 -4.27 -8.56
CA PHE A 122 -6.52 -3.90 -7.62
C PHE A 122 -6.02 -5.11 -6.84
N SER A 123 -4.78 -5.04 -6.40
CA SER A 123 -4.24 -5.97 -5.41
C SER A 123 -4.67 -5.51 -4.02
N ILE A 124 -4.92 -6.46 -3.14
CA ILE A 124 -5.34 -6.17 -1.76
C ILE A 124 -4.35 -6.78 -0.80
N MET A 125 -3.92 -6.00 0.17
CA MET A 125 -3.15 -6.49 1.31
C MET A 125 -3.83 -6.06 2.60
N ARG A 126 -3.81 -6.93 3.58
CA ARG A 126 -4.37 -6.64 4.90
C ARG A 126 -3.28 -6.73 5.96
N THR A 127 -3.24 -5.73 6.82
CA THR A 127 -2.41 -5.75 8.02
C THR A 127 -3.27 -5.40 9.22
N SER A 128 -2.87 -5.85 10.39
CA SER A 128 -3.64 -5.60 11.62
C SER A 128 -3.39 -4.22 12.20
N LYS A 129 -2.15 -3.72 12.07
CA LYS A 129 -1.72 -2.46 12.69
C LYS A 129 -0.44 -1.95 12.02
N ILE A 130 -0.02 -0.74 12.39
CA ILE A 130 1.11 -0.07 11.77
C ILE A 130 2.43 -0.85 11.87
N GLN A 131 2.66 -1.58 12.97
CA GLN A 131 3.86 -2.39 13.13
C GLN A 131 3.93 -3.51 12.09
N GLU A 132 2.79 -4.12 11.78
CA GLU A 132 2.71 -5.14 10.74
C GLU A 132 2.88 -4.52 9.34
N THR A 133 2.32 -3.35 9.13
CA THR A 133 2.45 -2.61 7.88
C THR A 133 3.92 -2.30 7.56
N ARG A 134 4.67 -1.77 8.54
CA ARG A 134 6.09 -1.46 8.34
C ARG A 134 6.89 -2.72 8.02
N GLU A 135 6.63 -3.79 8.73
CA GLU A 135 7.31 -5.07 8.49
C GLU A 135 7.03 -5.57 7.07
N TRP A 136 5.76 -5.56 6.67
CA TRP A 136 5.37 -5.97 5.33
C TRP A 136 6.06 -5.13 4.26
N LEU A 137 6.10 -3.80 4.42
CA LEU A 137 6.71 -2.91 3.43
C LEU A 137 8.19 -3.24 3.21
N ILE A 138 8.93 -3.45 4.29
CA ILE A 138 10.36 -3.74 4.22
C ILE A 138 10.59 -5.11 3.59
N LEU A 139 9.86 -6.13 4.05
CA LEU A 139 10.01 -7.50 3.54
C LEU A 139 9.56 -7.62 2.08
N LEU A 140 8.48 -6.93 1.71
CA LEU A 140 8.01 -6.86 0.32
C LEU A 140 9.10 -6.28 -0.58
N THR A 141 9.66 -5.16 -0.19
CA THR A 141 10.67 -4.44 -0.97
C THR A 141 11.93 -5.30 -1.13
N GLU A 142 12.37 -5.93 -0.05
CA GLU A 142 13.52 -6.84 -0.10
C GLU A 142 13.26 -8.01 -1.04
N LYS A 143 12.09 -8.62 -0.96
CA LYS A 143 11.74 -9.76 -1.83
C LYS A 143 11.74 -9.34 -3.30
N ILE A 144 11.14 -8.19 -3.61
CA ILE A 144 11.12 -7.68 -4.98
C ILE A 144 12.55 -7.47 -5.48
N ASN A 145 13.40 -6.86 -4.66
CA ASN A 145 14.79 -6.62 -5.03
C ASN A 145 15.52 -7.92 -5.38
N ARG A 146 15.37 -8.94 -4.52
CA ARG A 146 16.01 -10.24 -4.76
C ARG A 146 15.55 -10.89 -6.07
N GLU A 147 14.24 -10.84 -6.34
CA GLU A 147 13.69 -11.44 -7.55
C GLU A 147 14.16 -10.72 -8.81
N LEU A 148 14.21 -9.39 -8.77
CA LEU A 148 14.73 -8.60 -9.90
C LEU A 148 16.21 -8.87 -10.14
N GLU A 149 17.02 -9.02 -9.09
CA GLU A 149 18.44 -9.37 -9.19
C GLU A 149 18.64 -10.74 -9.84
N LYS A 150 17.70 -11.66 -9.67
CA LYS A 150 17.72 -12.97 -10.32
C LYS A 150 17.26 -12.94 -11.77
N GLY A 151 16.89 -11.77 -12.29
CA GLY A 151 16.44 -11.61 -13.67
C GLY A 151 14.94 -11.83 -13.86
N LYS A 152 14.16 -11.97 -12.80
CA LYS A 152 12.69 -12.05 -12.94
C LYS A 152 12.13 -10.68 -13.29
N VAL A 153 11.04 -10.66 -14.04
CA VAL A 153 10.35 -9.43 -14.42
C VAL A 153 9.06 -9.29 -13.61
N PHE A 154 8.67 -8.05 -13.35
CA PHE A 154 7.42 -7.75 -12.69
C PHE A 154 6.25 -8.21 -13.55
N TYR A 155 5.13 -8.61 -12.93
CA TYR A 155 3.98 -9.16 -13.64
C TYR A 155 3.49 -8.25 -14.76
N TYR A 156 3.43 -6.95 -14.47
CA TYR A 156 3.17 -5.92 -15.47
C TYR A 156 4.37 -4.97 -15.48
N SER A 157 5.21 -5.13 -16.42
CA SER A 157 6.41 -4.30 -16.56
C SER A 157 6.32 -3.34 -17.76
#